data_748ab5225d634ae308c93529c6fd8a0a
#
_entry.id   748ab5225d634ae308c93529c6fd8a0a
#
_cell.length_a   1.000
_cell.length_b   1.000
_cell.length_c   1.000
_cell.angle_alpha   90.00
_cell.angle_beta   90.00
_cell.angle_gamma   90.00
#
_symmetry.space_group_name_H-M   'P 1'
#
loop_
_entity.id
_entity.type
_entity.pdbx_description
1 polymer ?
#
loop_
_entity_poly.entity_id
_entity_poly.type
_entity_poly.pdbx_seq_one_letter_code
_entity_poly.pdbx_strand_id
1 'polypeptide(L)'
;NNIAGFAEFEKQVNNWNFNVGMRYEYLSSRYYSFGIKQDDLSRCYGNWFPSISVSWNKDQCGIQFNYEVTTQLPTYRELENDKQYDNQYEYECGNLSLNKSIIHNFETTMTLSWLNISAGYSYIKDAIMWTSYLYNGKEINYAIFMNYPHKQNVNFSIIMSPKFAWY
;
A
#
# COMPACT_ATOMS: atom_id res chain seq x y z
N ASN A 1 2.92 -4.15 -20.01
CA ASN A 1 4.30 -4.67 -19.89
C ASN A 1 4.88 -4.17 -18.58
N ASN A 2 5.49 -5.09 -17.83
CA ASN A 2 6.21 -4.79 -16.60
C ASN A 2 7.63 -5.32 -16.71
N ILE A 3 8.62 -4.49 -16.40
CA ILE A 3 10.04 -4.85 -16.34
C ILE A 3 10.55 -4.41 -14.98
N ALA A 4 11.17 -5.33 -14.24
CA ALA A 4 11.73 -5.04 -12.93
C ALA A 4 13.15 -5.56 -12.82
N GLY A 5 14.02 -4.79 -12.16
CA GLY A 5 15.35 -5.18 -11.74
C GLY A 5 15.50 -4.92 -10.24
N PHE A 6 16.24 -5.77 -9.55
CA PHE A 6 16.48 -5.61 -8.11
C PHE A 6 17.94 -5.89 -7.77
N ALA A 7 18.38 -5.29 -6.67
CA ALA A 7 19.65 -5.56 -6.01
C ALA A 7 19.39 -5.62 -4.50
N GLU A 8 20.04 -6.56 -3.84
CA GLU A 8 19.88 -6.79 -2.41
C GLU A 8 21.24 -7.06 -1.79
N PHE A 9 21.48 -6.50 -0.63
CA PHE A 9 22.68 -6.72 0.16
C PHE A 9 22.29 -7.15 1.56
N GLU A 10 22.77 -8.31 1.97
CA GLU A 10 22.58 -8.89 3.31
C GLU A 10 23.91 -9.04 4.02
N LYS A 11 23.92 -8.68 5.30
CA LYS A 11 25.09 -8.87 6.17
C LYS A 11 24.65 -9.25 7.58
N GLN A 12 25.19 -10.36 8.05
CA GLN A 12 25.03 -10.80 9.44
C GLN A 12 26.31 -10.49 10.23
N VAL A 13 26.13 -9.91 11.41
CA VAL A 13 27.20 -9.60 12.36
C VAL A 13 26.74 -10.01 13.76
N ASN A 14 27.28 -11.08 14.28
CA ASN A 14 26.85 -11.69 15.55
C ASN A 14 25.33 -11.97 15.57
N ASN A 15 24.62 -11.25 16.44
CA ASN A 15 23.18 -11.37 16.63
C ASN A 15 22.36 -10.41 15.76
N TRP A 16 23.03 -9.56 14.95
CA TRP A 16 22.41 -8.61 14.06
C TRP A 16 22.36 -9.13 12.64
N ASN A 17 21.24 -8.94 11.99
CA ASN A 17 21.10 -9.12 10.56
C ASN A 17 20.63 -7.80 9.92
N PHE A 18 21.35 -7.38 8.87
CA PHE A 18 21.09 -6.19 8.10
C PHE A 18 20.75 -6.60 6.68
N ASN A 19 19.63 -6.13 6.17
CA ASN A 19 19.23 -6.35 4.78
C ASN A 19 18.84 -4.99 4.18
N VAL A 20 19.41 -4.66 3.02
CA VAL A 20 19.09 -3.45 2.26
C VAL A 20 18.82 -3.85 0.83
N GLY A 21 17.62 -3.55 0.37
CA GLY A 21 17.17 -3.85 -0.99
C GLY A 21 16.81 -2.59 -1.77
N MET A 22 16.97 -2.66 -3.07
CA MET A 22 16.48 -1.66 -4.01
C MET A 22 15.92 -2.37 -5.23
N ARG A 23 14.67 -2.10 -5.54
CA ARG A 23 13.99 -2.58 -6.75
C ARG A 23 13.58 -1.41 -7.62
N TYR A 24 13.86 -1.48 -8.89
CA TYR A 24 13.31 -0.57 -9.89
C TYR A 24 12.29 -1.31 -10.74
N GLU A 25 11.16 -0.70 -10.96
CA GLU A 25 10.08 -1.26 -11.76
C GLU A 25 9.60 -0.24 -12.79
N TYR A 26 9.56 -0.66 -14.05
CA TYR A 26 8.96 0.08 -15.13
C TYR A 26 7.69 -0.61 -15.60
N LEU A 27 6.55 0.06 -15.42
CA LEU A 27 5.24 -0.42 -15.82
C LEU A 27 4.71 0.44 -16.97
N SER A 28 4.36 -0.19 -18.09
CA SER A 28 3.65 0.46 -19.20
C SER A 28 2.24 -0.13 -19.32
N SER A 29 1.24 0.71 -19.06
CA SER A 29 -0.18 0.40 -19.21
C SER A 29 -0.72 1.12 -20.44
N ARG A 30 -1.32 0.35 -21.37
CA ARG A 30 -1.93 0.89 -22.59
C ARG A 30 -3.44 0.75 -22.48
N TYR A 31 -4.12 1.86 -22.66
CA TYR A 31 -5.58 1.90 -22.66
C TYR A 31 -6.11 1.94 -24.09
N TYR A 32 -7.11 1.09 -24.39
CA TYR A 32 -7.80 1.03 -25.67
C TYR A 32 -9.29 1.24 -25.44
N SER A 33 -9.90 2.14 -26.22
CA SER A 33 -11.33 2.33 -26.26
C SER A 33 -11.81 2.02 -27.68
N PHE A 34 -12.78 1.12 -27.83
CA PHE A 34 -13.28 0.64 -29.12
C PHE A 34 -12.17 0.21 -30.12
N GLY A 35 -11.09 -0.40 -29.61
CA GLY A 35 -9.95 -0.82 -30.43
C GLY A 35 -8.95 0.28 -30.80
N ILE A 36 -9.22 1.54 -30.42
CA ILE A 36 -8.32 2.69 -30.66
C ILE A 36 -7.54 2.97 -29.40
N LYS A 37 -6.20 3.03 -29.53
CA LYS A 37 -5.32 3.39 -28.40
C LYS A 37 -5.59 4.83 -28.00
N GLN A 38 -5.82 5.05 -26.71
CA GLN A 38 -5.96 6.37 -26.11
C GLN A 38 -4.63 6.75 -25.45
N ASP A 39 -3.87 7.64 -26.07
CA ASP A 39 -2.54 8.02 -25.57
C ASP A 39 -2.64 8.82 -24.27
N ASP A 40 -3.68 9.65 -24.11
CA ASP A 40 -3.93 10.46 -22.92
C ASP A 40 -4.25 9.61 -21.67
N LEU A 41 -4.76 8.39 -21.87
CA LEU A 41 -5.09 7.44 -20.80
C LEU A 41 -4.05 6.34 -20.64
N SER A 42 -3.12 6.23 -21.60
CA SER A 42 -2.00 5.30 -21.54
C SER A 42 -0.93 5.84 -20.60
N ARG A 43 -0.46 5.06 -19.65
CA ARG A 43 0.43 5.52 -18.59
C ARG A 43 1.69 4.68 -18.50
N CYS A 44 2.81 5.36 -18.26
CA CYS A 44 4.09 4.73 -17.97
C CYS A 44 4.55 5.16 -16.57
N TYR A 45 4.91 4.20 -15.75
CA TYR A 45 5.38 4.44 -14.39
C TYR A 45 6.77 3.83 -14.22
N GLY A 46 7.74 4.68 -13.85
CA GLY A 46 9.02 4.22 -13.32
C GLY A 46 9.05 4.44 -11.81
N ASN A 47 9.33 3.41 -11.04
CA ASN A 47 9.30 3.48 -9.57
C ASN A 47 10.52 2.81 -8.97
N TRP A 48 11.03 3.43 -7.89
CA TRP A 48 12.04 2.87 -7.02
C TRP A 48 11.39 2.39 -5.73
N PHE A 49 11.74 1.17 -5.33
CA PHE A 49 11.23 0.52 -4.14
C PHE A 49 12.40 0.17 -3.22
N PRO A 50 12.84 1.13 -2.38
CA PRO A 50 13.82 0.83 -1.34
C PRO A 50 13.19 -0.03 -0.25
N SER A 51 13.99 -0.94 0.30
CA SER A 51 13.65 -1.73 1.47
C SER A 51 14.85 -1.83 2.41
N ILE A 52 14.58 -1.75 3.70
CA ILE A 52 15.58 -1.88 4.76
C ILE A 52 14.98 -2.75 5.85
N SER A 53 15.70 -3.79 6.24
CA SER A 53 15.35 -4.62 7.38
C SER A 53 16.56 -4.74 8.30
N VAL A 54 16.33 -4.50 9.59
CA VAL A 54 17.33 -4.68 10.63
C VAL A 54 16.73 -5.56 11.70
N SER A 55 17.36 -6.68 12.00
CA SER A 55 16.92 -7.55 13.07
C SER A 55 18.06 -7.90 14.03
N TRP A 56 17.70 -8.01 15.29
CA TRP A 56 18.56 -8.50 16.35
C TRP A 56 17.87 -9.66 17.06
N ASN A 57 18.58 -10.77 17.21
CA ASN A 57 18.04 -11.96 17.84
C ASN A 57 19.04 -12.52 18.83
N LYS A 58 18.61 -12.76 20.06
CA LYS A 58 19.40 -13.44 21.09
C LYS A 58 18.49 -14.31 21.97
N ASP A 59 18.78 -15.59 22.02
CA ASP A 59 18.01 -16.59 22.76
C ASP A 59 16.51 -16.55 22.39
N GLN A 60 15.66 -16.17 23.33
CA GLN A 60 14.20 -16.05 23.12
C GLN A 60 13.74 -14.60 22.95
N CYS A 61 14.68 -13.69 22.72
CA CYS A 61 14.39 -12.26 22.51
C CYS A 61 14.81 -11.85 21.12
N GLY A 62 13.97 -11.09 20.46
CA GLY A 62 14.25 -10.53 19.14
C GLY A 62 13.59 -9.16 18.97
N ILE A 63 14.22 -8.30 18.19
CA ILE A 63 13.64 -7.06 17.70
C ILE A 63 13.93 -6.96 16.21
N GLN A 64 12.93 -6.55 15.46
CA GLN A 64 13.03 -6.36 14.02
C GLN A 64 12.41 -5.02 13.66
N PHE A 65 13.10 -4.30 12.81
CA PHE A 65 12.62 -3.09 12.16
C PHE A 65 12.62 -3.30 10.65
N ASN A 66 11.50 -2.97 10.00
CA ASN A 66 11.35 -3.01 8.56
C ASN A 66 10.89 -1.66 8.04
N TYR A 67 11.48 -1.24 6.96
CA TYR A 67 11.00 -0.13 6.14
C TYR A 67 10.93 -0.57 4.70
N GLU A 68 9.81 -0.30 4.04
CA GLU A 68 9.63 -0.59 2.63
C GLU A 68 8.78 0.48 1.95
N VAL A 69 9.02 0.68 0.67
CA VAL A 69 8.17 1.48 -0.21
C VAL A 69 7.47 0.58 -1.19
N THR A 70 6.15 0.75 -1.29
CA THR A 70 5.30 0.04 -2.26
C THR A 70 4.42 1.02 -3.02
N THR A 71 3.76 0.59 -4.08
CA THR A 71 2.77 1.39 -4.80
C THR A 71 1.47 0.62 -4.94
N GLN A 72 0.37 1.34 -4.87
CA GLN A 72 -0.95 0.86 -5.21
C GLN A 72 -1.40 1.54 -6.50
N LEU A 73 -1.62 0.76 -7.54
CA LEU A 73 -2.20 1.21 -8.79
C LEU A 73 -3.72 1.22 -8.67
N PRO A 74 -4.41 2.18 -9.33
CA PRO A 74 -5.85 2.14 -9.44
C PRO A 74 -6.30 0.85 -10.12
N THR A 75 -7.36 0.25 -9.62
CA THR A 75 -8.01 -0.90 -10.24
C THR A 75 -8.83 -0.49 -11.46
N TYR A 76 -9.21 -1.44 -12.30
CA TYR A 76 -10.07 -1.17 -13.47
C TYR A 76 -11.41 -0.54 -13.05
N ARG A 77 -12.03 -1.01 -11.96
CA ARG A 77 -13.27 -0.46 -11.43
C ARG A 77 -13.11 0.99 -10.99
N GLU A 78 -12.00 1.32 -10.36
CA GLU A 78 -11.70 2.69 -9.92
C GLU A 78 -11.45 3.65 -11.09
N LEU A 79 -11.03 3.11 -12.25
CA LEU A 79 -10.80 3.88 -13.49
C LEU A 79 -12.00 3.88 -14.44
N GLU A 80 -13.02 3.07 -14.19
CA GLU A 80 -14.21 3.00 -15.06
C GLU A 80 -15.00 4.30 -14.97
N ASN A 81 -15.21 4.97 -16.13
CA ASN A 81 -15.86 6.29 -16.17
C ASN A 81 -17.39 6.19 -16.38
N ASP A 82 -17.93 4.97 -16.42
CA ASP A 82 -19.36 4.78 -16.58
C ASP A 82 -20.07 5.00 -15.23
N LYS A 83 -21.13 5.83 -15.27
CA LYS A 83 -21.97 6.05 -14.09
C LYS A 83 -22.83 4.82 -13.86
N GLN A 84 -22.60 4.17 -12.76
CA GLN A 84 -23.41 3.04 -12.32
C GLN A 84 -24.52 3.54 -11.39
N TYR A 85 -25.72 3.09 -11.66
CA TYR A 85 -26.89 3.35 -10.81
C TYR A 85 -26.93 2.25 -9.74
N ASP A 86 -26.70 2.63 -8.51
CA ASP A 86 -26.79 1.68 -7.39
C ASP A 86 -28.21 1.66 -6.83
N ASN A 87 -28.77 2.83 -6.57
CA ASN A 87 -30.16 2.99 -6.09
C ASN A 87 -30.66 4.41 -6.42
N GLN A 88 -31.94 4.70 -6.08
CA GLN A 88 -32.57 6.01 -6.38
C GLN A 88 -31.88 7.22 -5.73
N TYR A 89 -30.99 6.99 -4.77
CA TYR A 89 -30.28 8.04 -4.01
C TYR A 89 -28.78 8.04 -4.25
N GLU A 90 -28.23 7.09 -5.04
CA GLU A 90 -26.79 6.93 -5.20
C GLU A 90 -26.39 6.53 -6.62
N TYR A 91 -25.43 7.28 -7.14
CA TYR A 91 -24.67 6.94 -8.35
C TYR A 91 -23.21 6.71 -7.99
N GLU A 92 -22.63 5.67 -8.54
CA GLU A 92 -21.21 5.39 -8.47
C GLU A 92 -20.51 5.71 -9.78
N CYS A 93 -19.26 6.17 -9.70
CA CYS A 93 -18.41 6.37 -10.87
C CYS A 93 -16.95 6.16 -10.50
N GLY A 94 -16.19 5.53 -11.38
CA GLY A 94 -14.73 5.57 -11.28
C GLY A 94 -14.18 6.91 -11.76
N ASN A 95 -12.87 7.05 -11.75
CA ASN A 95 -12.19 8.28 -12.11
C ASN A 95 -10.93 7.98 -12.93
N LEU A 96 -10.98 8.28 -14.22
CA LEU A 96 -9.85 8.12 -15.14
C LEU A 96 -8.62 8.97 -14.77
N SER A 97 -8.78 9.99 -13.93
CA SER A 97 -7.69 10.89 -13.52
C SER A 97 -6.90 10.36 -12.33
N LEU A 98 -7.26 9.20 -11.75
CA LEU A 98 -6.57 8.64 -10.60
C LEU A 98 -5.09 8.38 -10.88
N ASN A 99 -4.26 8.83 -9.96
CA ASN A 99 -2.85 8.51 -9.92
C ASN A 99 -2.60 7.31 -9.00
N LYS A 100 -1.44 6.66 -9.18
CA LYS A 100 -0.97 5.64 -8.24
C LYS A 100 -0.73 6.23 -6.86
N SER A 101 -0.99 5.47 -5.81
CA SER A 101 -0.55 5.80 -4.46
C SER A 101 0.86 5.27 -4.20
N ILE A 102 1.67 6.00 -3.45
CA ILE A 102 2.98 5.58 -2.96
C ILE A 102 2.85 5.36 -1.46
N ILE A 103 3.26 4.19 -0.99
CA ILE A 103 3.06 3.75 0.39
C ILE A 103 4.43 3.53 1.02
N HIS A 104 4.72 4.26 2.09
CA HIS A 104 5.87 4.07 2.95
C HIS A 104 5.43 3.31 4.19
N ASN A 105 5.89 2.09 4.37
CA ASN A 105 5.59 1.25 5.52
C ASN A 105 6.79 1.19 6.45
N PHE A 106 6.53 1.44 7.73
CA PHE A 106 7.48 1.27 8.82
C PHE A 106 6.85 0.26 9.80
N GLU A 107 7.57 -0.79 10.12
CA GLU A 107 7.11 -1.82 11.04
C GLU A 107 8.21 -2.17 12.03
N THR A 108 7.85 -2.28 13.29
CA THR A 108 8.73 -2.76 14.35
C THR A 108 8.05 -3.89 15.08
N THR A 109 8.75 -5.00 15.22
CA THR A 109 8.28 -6.16 15.99
C THR A 109 9.28 -6.50 17.06
N MET A 110 8.82 -6.67 18.29
CA MET A 110 9.60 -7.12 19.44
C MET A 110 9.01 -8.44 19.96
N THR A 111 9.84 -9.46 20.03
CA THR A 111 9.49 -10.78 20.53
C THR A 111 10.25 -11.06 21.81
N LEU A 112 9.53 -11.42 22.86
CA LEU A 112 10.05 -11.81 24.17
C LEU A 112 9.38 -13.12 24.58
N SER A 113 10.03 -14.26 24.43
CA SER A 113 9.54 -15.58 24.86
C SER A 113 8.01 -15.80 24.70
N TRP A 114 7.21 -15.23 25.61
CA TRP A 114 5.76 -15.35 25.67
C TRP A 114 4.99 -14.08 25.21
N LEU A 115 5.71 -13.00 24.89
CA LEU A 115 5.15 -11.68 24.51
C LEU A 115 5.64 -11.29 23.13
N ASN A 116 4.72 -10.90 22.26
CA ASN A 116 5.02 -10.30 20.96
C ASN A 116 4.33 -8.93 20.88
N ILE A 117 5.09 -7.90 20.57
CA ILE A 117 4.61 -6.53 20.41
C ILE A 117 4.95 -6.09 19.00
N SER A 118 3.97 -5.61 18.26
CA SER A 118 4.19 -5.00 16.95
C SER A 118 3.57 -3.61 16.86
N ALA A 119 4.30 -2.70 16.22
CA ALA A 119 3.87 -1.34 15.92
C ALA A 119 4.18 -1.05 14.47
N GLY A 120 3.21 -0.51 13.75
CA GLY A 120 3.36 -0.14 12.36
C GLY A 120 2.85 1.28 12.09
N TYR A 121 3.51 1.94 11.16
CA TYR A 121 3.12 3.24 10.63
C TYR A 121 3.20 3.22 9.12
N SER A 122 2.12 3.61 8.45
CA SER A 122 2.08 3.73 7.00
C SER A 122 1.74 5.16 6.60
N TYR A 123 2.59 5.76 5.77
CA TYR A 123 2.32 7.03 5.12
C TYR A 123 2.03 6.79 3.64
N ILE A 124 0.82 7.15 3.20
CA ILE A 124 0.32 6.92 1.85
C ILE A 124 0.19 8.27 1.16
N LYS A 125 1.03 8.51 0.17
CA LYS A 125 0.94 9.68 -0.71
C LYS A 125 -0.03 9.38 -1.86
N ASP A 126 -0.84 10.40 -2.25
CA ASP A 126 -1.87 10.29 -3.30
C ASP A 126 -2.84 9.13 -3.03
N ALA A 127 -3.29 9.00 -1.77
CA ALA A 127 -4.15 7.91 -1.34
C ALA A 127 -5.45 7.86 -2.13
N ILE A 128 -5.74 6.72 -2.77
CA ILE A 128 -7.00 6.51 -3.47
C ILE A 128 -8.06 6.23 -2.40
N MET A 129 -9.06 7.11 -2.33
CA MET A 129 -10.14 7.02 -1.36
C MET A 129 -11.48 7.26 -2.03
N TRP A 130 -12.48 6.58 -1.50
CA TRP A 130 -13.88 6.78 -1.85
C TRP A 130 -14.38 8.06 -1.20
N THR A 131 -15.07 8.90 -1.96
CA THR A 131 -15.73 10.11 -1.47
C THR A 131 -17.09 10.27 -2.13
N SER A 132 -18.00 10.96 -1.48
CA SER A 132 -19.31 11.24 -2.02
C SER A 132 -19.67 12.71 -1.84
N TYR A 133 -20.44 13.24 -2.78
CA TYR A 133 -21.01 14.59 -2.73
C TYR A 133 -22.40 14.60 -3.36
N LEU A 134 -23.19 15.65 -3.08
CA LEU A 134 -24.52 15.80 -3.64
C LEU A 134 -24.48 16.08 -5.14
N TYR A 135 -25.17 15.26 -5.93
CA TYR A 135 -25.25 15.40 -7.36
C TYR A 135 -26.17 16.55 -7.77
N ASN A 136 -25.60 17.60 -8.39
CA ASN A 136 -26.34 18.78 -8.86
C ASN A 136 -27.30 19.40 -7.83
N GLY A 137 -26.95 19.37 -6.55
CA GLY A 137 -27.79 19.94 -5.48
C GLY A 137 -29.10 19.16 -5.21
N LYS A 138 -29.24 17.95 -5.78
CA LYS A 138 -30.34 17.03 -5.49
C LYS A 138 -29.99 16.15 -4.29
N GLU A 139 -30.99 15.53 -3.68
CA GLU A 139 -30.83 14.55 -2.61
C GLU A 139 -30.29 13.19 -3.15
N ILE A 140 -29.33 13.25 -4.06
CA ILE A 140 -28.69 12.10 -4.67
C ILE A 140 -27.20 12.20 -4.39
N ASN A 141 -26.63 11.16 -3.79
CA ASN A 141 -25.20 11.04 -3.58
C ASN A 141 -24.51 10.63 -4.89
N TYR A 142 -23.41 11.29 -5.17
CA TYR A 142 -22.51 10.89 -6.24
C TYR A 142 -21.20 10.45 -5.62
N ALA A 143 -20.96 9.16 -5.67
CA ALA A 143 -19.81 8.54 -5.06
C ALA A 143 -18.71 8.30 -6.11
N ILE A 144 -17.48 8.71 -5.84
CA ILE A 144 -16.35 8.66 -6.76
C ILE A 144 -15.03 8.41 -6.02
N PHE A 145 -14.09 7.74 -6.67
CA PHE A 145 -12.73 7.61 -6.19
C PHE A 145 -11.90 8.87 -6.49
N MET A 146 -11.16 9.36 -5.52
CA MET A 146 -10.27 10.50 -5.66
C MET A 146 -8.92 10.24 -4.98
N ASN A 147 -7.87 10.90 -5.47
CA ASN A 147 -6.60 10.93 -4.77
C ASN A 147 -6.62 12.01 -3.70
N TYR A 148 -6.39 11.61 -2.45
CA TYR A 148 -6.12 12.52 -1.35
C TYR A 148 -4.62 12.73 -1.20
N PRO A 149 -4.15 13.94 -0.87
CA PRO A 149 -2.72 14.24 -0.82
C PRO A 149 -1.92 13.29 0.05
N HIS A 150 -2.48 12.90 1.18
CA HIS A 150 -1.86 11.91 2.07
C HIS A 150 -2.89 11.26 3.00
N LYS A 151 -2.59 10.03 3.41
CA LYS A 151 -3.28 9.28 4.45
C LYS A 151 -2.24 8.63 5.35
N GLN A 152 -2.49 8.62 6.64
CA GLN A 152 -1.62 8.00 7.63
C GLN A 152 -2.39 6.92 8.38
N ASN A 153 -1.75 5.79 8.58
CA ASN A 153 -2.28 4.70 9.39
C ASN A 153 -1.27 4.34 10.47
N VAL A 154 -1.76 4.12 11.67
CA VAL A 154 -0.99 3.59 12.80
C VAL A 154 -1.67 2.32 13.25
N ASN A 155 -0.91 1.25 13.43
CA ASN A 155 -1.38 -0.01 13.99
C ASN A 155 -0.48 -0.42 15.16
N PHE A 156 -1.09 -0.99 16.16
CA PHE A 156 -0.39 -1.52 17.33
C PHE A 156 -1.05 -2.84 17.75
N SER A 157 -0.23 -3.83 18.05
CA SER A 157 -0.68 -5.15 18.48
C SER A 157 0.17 -5.70 19.58
N ILE A 158 -0.45 -6.33 20.57
CA ILE A 158 0.21 -7.09 21.65
C ILE A 158 -0.41 -8.48 21.67
N ILE A 159 0.44 -9.48 21.54
CA ILE A 159 0.05 -10.89 21.62
C ILE A 159 0.78 -11.52 22.80
N MET A 160 0.03 -12.09 23.73
CA MET A 160 0.55 -12.78 24.91
C MET A 160 0.21 -14.27 24.84
N SER A 161 1.22 -15.13 24.98
CA SER A 161 1.07 -16.58 24.96
C SER A 161 1.80 -17.21 26.15
N PRO A 162 1.37 -16.92 27.39
CA PRO A 162 2.03 -17.46 28.58
C PRO A 162 1.84 -18.98 28.66
N LYS A 163 2.91 -19.70 29.02
CA LYS A 163 2.86 -21.13 29.29
C LYS A 163 2.54 -21.33 30.78
N PHE A 164 1.35 -21.81 31.07
CA PHE A 164 0.99 -22.22 32.43
C PHE A 164 1.35 -23.71 32.62
N ALA A 165 2.20 -24.02 33.59
CA ALA A 165 2.40 -25.38 34.04
C ALA A 165 1.33 -25.70 35.11
N TRP A 166 0.40 -26.58 34.76
CA TRP A 166 -0.53 -27.14 35.74
C TRP A 166 0.17 -28.38 36.35
N TYR A 167 0.53 -28.29 37.60
CA TYR A 167 0.99 -29.42 38.40
C TYR A 167 -0.19 -30.07 39.11
#